data_2df21b5960ecf31a81715595dc9e4146
#
_entry.id   2df21b5960ecf31a81715595dc9e4146
#
_cell.length_a   1.000
_cell.length_b   1.000
_cell.length_c   1.000
_cell.angle_alpha   90.00
_cell.angle_beta   90.00
_cell.angle_gamma   90.00
#
_symmetry.space_group_name_H-M   'P 1'
#
loop_
_entity.id
_entity.type
_entity.pdbx_description
1 polymer ?
#
loop_
_entity_poly.entity_id
_entity_poly.type
_entity_poly.pdbx_seq_one_letter_code
_entity_poly.pdbx_strand_id
1 'polypeptide(L)'
;MSTTRNDPATVTFRGAEDLALVADEWNNPARTPGFDSARPSVLMLHGGGQNRFSWKKTGQILAGEGLHVVALDSRGHGDSDRSPDANYTVESLCADTRAVLDQIGRPTVLIGASMGGLTGIMAARQAGPERVVRLILVDVVPRYEKDGSARIRDFMFSHIHGFESLEQAADAVAAYLPHRPRPRSPEGLKKNLRHRNGRWYWHWDPAFLTKPNEDPFVRVESLEQSAIELTIPILLVRGKLSDVVSEDAVQDFLAKVPAAEFVELSGAGHTAAGDDNDAFSDVVIDFVLR
;
A
#
# COMPACT_ATOMS: atom_id res chain seq x y z
N MET A 1 -19.87 18.87 -20.21
CA MET A 1 -19.24 17.55 -20.44
C MET A 1 -19.43 16.76 -19.16
N SER A 2 -20.20 15.68 -19.24
CA SER A 2 -20.49 14.82 -18.07
C SER A 2 -19.20 14.10 -17.69
N THR A 3 -18.61 14.46 -16.55
CA THR A 3 -17.56 13.67 -15.91
C THR A 3 -18.22 12.40 -15.40
N THR A 4 -18.23 11.35 -16.22
CA THR A 4 -18.48 10.01 -15.72
C THR A 4 -17.41 9.77 -14.66
N ARG A 5 -17.80 9.72 -13.38
CA ARG A 5 -16.92 9.29 -12.30
C ARG A 5 -16.42 7.90 -12.70
N ASN A 6 -15.11 7.78 -12.89
CA ASN A 6 -14.45 6.50 -13.14
C ASN A 6 -14.35 5.76 -11.78
N ASP A 7 -15.52 5.35 -11.26
CA ASP A 7 -15.57 4.61 -9.99
C ASP A 7 -15.16 3.15 -10.25
N PRO A 8 -14.40 2.53 -9.34
CA PRO A 8 -13.94 1.16 -9.49
C PRO A 8 -15.08 0.16 -9.30
N ALA A 9 -14.91 -1.02 -9.86
CA ALA A 9 -15.65 -2.20 -9.44
C ALA A 9 -14.96 -2.83 -8.23
N THR A 10 -15.71 -3.22 -7.21
CA THR A 10 -15.16 -4.06 -6.15
C THR A 10 -15.13 -5.51 -6.63
N VAL A 11 -13.96 -6.12 -6.58
CA VAL A 11 -13.71 -7.49 -7.04
C VAL A 11 -13.01 -8.31 -5.96
N THR A 12 -13.01 -9.63 -6.13
CA THR A 12 -12.33 -10.56 -5.22
C THR A 12 -11.33 -11.39 -5.99
N PHE A 13 -10.10 -11.39 -5.52
CA PHE A 13 -9.02 -12.28 -5.96
C PHE A 13 -8.87 -13.44 -4.98
N ARG A 14 -8.35 -14.55 -5.45
CA ARG A 14 -7.96 -15.67 -4.60
C ARG A 14 -6.50 -15.50 -4.21
N GLY A 15 -6.24 -15.28 -2.93
CA GLY A 15 -4.90 -15.22 -2.36
C GLY A 15 -4.29 -16.60 -2.13
N ALA A 16 -3.11 -16.64 -1.54
CA ALA A 16 -2.54 -17.86 -0.98
C ALA A 16 -3.46 -18.43 0.11
N GLU A 17 -3.39 -19.74 0.34
CA GLU A 17 -4.22 -20.42 1.35
C GLU A 17 -5.74 -20.26 1.12
N ASP A 18 -6.11 -20.01 -0.15
CA ASP A 18 -7.50 -19.81 -0.59
C ASP A 18 -8.22 -18.59 0.02
N LEU A 19 -7.47 -17.63 0.58
CA LEU A 19 -8.06 -16.42 1.15
C LEU A 19 -8.74 -15.57 0.08
N ALA A 20 -9.91 -15.01 0.38
CA ALA A 20 -10.59 -14.04 -0.45
C ALA A 20 -9.94 -12.65 -0.21
N LEU A 21 -9.32 -12.09 -1.23
CA LEU A 21 -8.69 -10.78 -1.20
C LEU A 21 -9.53 -9.78 -2.00
N VAL A 22 -10.03 -8.76 -1.33
CA VAL A 22 -10.90 -7.75 -1.94
C VAL A 22 -10.07 -6.62 -2.53
N ALA A 23 -10.46 -6.14 -3.70
CA ALA A 23 -9.82 -5.04 -4.39
C ALA A 23 -10.84 -4.10 -5.05
N ASP A 24 -10.42 -2.87 -5.25
CA ASP A 24 -11.06 -1.94 -6.17
C ASP A 24 -10.33 -2.01 -7.51
N GLU A 25 -11.07 -2.26 -8.59
CA GLU A 25 -10.55 -2.48 -9.95
C GLU A 25 -11.12 -1.46 -10.94
N TRP A 26 -10.25 -0.82 -11.70
CA TRP A 26 -10.59 0.08 -12.80
C TRP A 26 -10.14 -0.50 -14.14
N ASN A 27 -10.90 -0.23 -15.18
CA ASN A 27 -10.56 -0.56 -16.57
C ASN A 27 -10.12 -2.03 -16.78
N ASN A 28 -10.87 -2.98 -16.21
CA ASN A 28 -10.58 -4.40 -16.44
C ASN A 28 -10.53 -4.69 -17.95
N PRO A 29 -9.43 -5.28 -18.48
CA PRO A 29 -9.27 -5.51 -19.92
C PRO A 29 -10.39 -6.30 -20.57
N ALA A 30 -10.97 -7.25 -19.85
CA ALA A 30 -12.08 -8.08 -20.35
C ALA A 30 -13.41 -7.31 -20.43
N ARG A 31 -13.52 -6.14 -19.79
CA ARG A 31 -14.76 -5.36 -19.69
C ARG A 31 -14.64 -3.94 -20.28
N THR A 32 -13.43 -3.55 -20.71
CA THR A 32 -13.17 -2.19 -21.24
C THR A 32 -12.99 -2.23 -22.75
N PRO A 33 -13.98 -1.76 -23.54
CA PRO A 33 -13.84 -1.70 -24.98
C PRO A 33 -12.66 -0.81 -25.39
N GLY A 34 -11.82 -1.28 -26.32
CA GLY A 34 -10.67 -0.52 -26.81
C GLY A 34 -9.51 -0.44 -25.83
N PHE A 35 -9.47 -1.29 -24.79
CA PHE A 35 -8.34 -1.36 -23.86
C PHE A 35 -7.03 -1.68 -24.62
N ASP A 36 -6.01 -0.87 -24.35
CA ASP A 36 -4.67 -1.08 -24.94
C ASP A 36 -3.94 -2.21 -24.22
N SER A 37 -3.88 -3.36 -24.87
CA SER A 37 -3.23 -4.54 -24.32
C SER A 37 -1.69 -4.46 -24.27
N ALA A 38 -1.07 -3.48 -24.89
CA ALA A 38 0.38 -3.28 -24.82
C ALA A 38 0.80 -2.58 -23.50
N ARG A 39 -0.12 -1.88 -22.84
CA ARG A 39 0.17 -1.19 -21.57
C ARG A 39 0.18 -2.17 -20.39
N PRO A 40 1.07 -1.98 -19.40
CA PRO A 40 1.06 -2.79 -18.20
C PRO A 40 -0.19 -2.52 -17.35
N SER A 41 -0.55 -3.48 -16.51
CA SER A 41 -1.47 -3.25 -15.39
C SER A 41 -0.74 -2.56 -14.23
N VAL A 42 -1.50 -2.02 -13.29
CA VAL A 42 -0.97 -1.44 -12.05
C VAL A 42 -1.61 -2.15 -10.86
N LEU A 43 -0.79 -2.67 -9.94
CA LEU A 43 -1.25 -3.24 -8.68
C LEU A 43 -0.71 -2.39 -7.53
N MET A 44 -1.61 -1.87 -6.68
CA MET A 44 -1.30 -0.99 -5.57
C MET A 44 -1.51 -1.70 -4.24
N LEU A 45 -0.47 -1.69 -3.38
CA LEU A 45 -0.38 -2.34 -2.08
C LEU A 45 -0.27 -1.29 -0.97
N HIS A 46 -1.22 -1.26 -0.06
CA HIS A 46 -1.27 -0.28 1.04
C HIS A 46 -0.31 -0.59 2.19
N GLY A 47 -0.07 0.37 3.06
CA GLY A 47 0.71 0.22 4.29
C GLY A 47 -0.05 -0.48 5.42
N GLY A 48 0.66 -0.92 6.44
CA GLY A 48 0.07 -1.54 7.63
C GLY A 48 -0.99 -0.63 8.26
N GLY A 49 -2.15 -1.18 8.62
CA GLY A 49 -3.28 -0.45 9.18
C GLY A 49 -4.10 0.38 8.17
N GLN A 50 -3.66 0.47 6.93
CA GLN A 50 -4.40 1.10 5.83
C GLN A 50 -5.26 0.07 5.08
N ASN A 51 -5.94 0.51 4.02
CA ASN A 51 -6.71 -0.33 3.12
C ASN A 51 -6.70 0.26 1.68
N ARG A 52 -7.33 -0.43 0.73
CA ARG A 52 -7.41 -0.04 -0.68
C ARG A 52 -7.90 1.39 -0.94
N PHE A 53 -8.69 1.97 -0.02
CA PHE A 53 -9.18 3.34 -0.17
C PHE A 53 -8.07 4.41 -0.07
N SER A 54 -6.90 4.07 0.46
CA SER A 54 -5.72 4.96 0.43
C SER A 54 -5.27 5.27 -0.99
N TRP A 55 -5.59 4.39 -1.92
CA TRP A 55 -5.20 4.49 -3.34
C TRP A 55 -6.30 5.05 -4.24
N LYS A 56 -7.47 5.44 -3.69
CA LYS A 56 -8.64 5.81 -4.52
C LYS A 56 -8.31 6.90 -5.53
N LYS A 57 -7.68 8.00 -5.11
CA LYS A 57 -7.33 9.13 -5.98
C LYS A 57 -6.31 8.71 -7.05
N THR A 58 -5.23 8.08 -6.62
CA THR A 58 -4.18 7.58 -7.54
C THR A 58 -4.76 6.59 -8.54
N GLY A 59 -5.61 5.67 -8.08
CA GLY A 59 -6.28 4.70 -8.95
C GLY A 59 -7.18 5.37 -10.00
N GLN A 60 -7.96 6.37 -9.61
CA GLN A 60 -8.81 7.13 -10.55
C GLN A 60 -7.99 7.88 -11.60
N ILE A 61 -6.85 8.46 -11.21
CA ILE A 61 -5.98 9.21 -12.11
C ILE A 61 -5.31 8.24 -13.11
N LEU A 62 -4.69 7.16 -12.65
CA LEU A 62 -4.07 6.15 -13.51
C LEU A 62 -5.09 5.49 -14.47
N ALA A 63 -6.30 5.25 -13.98
CA ALA A 63 -7.38 4.75 -14.81
C ALA A 63 -7.84 5.78 -15.85
N GLY A 64 -7.78 7.08 -15.53
CA GLY A 64 -8.01 8.17 -16.47
C GLY A 64 -7.03 8.18 -17.66
N GLU A 65 -5.79 7.72 -17.40
CA GLU A 65 -4.77 7.50 -18.43
C GLU A 65 -5.00 6.20 -19.24
N GLY A 66 -6.10 5.48 -19.00
CA GLY A 66 -6.44 4.25 -19.72
C GLY A 66 -5.76 2.98 -19.21
N LEU A 67 -5.14 3.00 -18.03
CA LEU A 67 -4.50 1.84 -17.44
C LEU A 67 -5.52 0.92 -16.74
N HIS A 68 -5.27 -0.38 -16.74
CA HIS A 68 -5.91 -1.33 -15.83
C HIS A 68 -5.27 -1.18 -14.46
N VAL A 69 -6.06 -0.87 -13.43
CA VAL A 69 -5.57 -0.55 -12.10
C VAL A 69 -6.29 -1.39 -11.05
N VAL A 70 -5.54 -1.96 -10.11
CA VAL A 70 -6.06 -2.74 -8.99
C VAL A 70 -5.50 -2.17 -7.69
N ALA A 71 -6.35 -1.80 -6.75
CA ALA A 71 -5.98 -1.44 -5.38
C ALA A 71 -6.44 -2.55 -4.44
N LEU A 72 -5.49 -3.27 -3.84
CA LEU A 72 -5.74 -4.47 -3.05
C LEU A 72 -5.87 -4.16 -1.57
N ASP A 73 -6.85 -4.77 -0.89
CA ASP A 73 -6.79 -4.97 0.56
C ASP A 73 -5.92 -6.19 0.86
N SER A 74 -4.83 -6.02 1.58
CA SER A 74 -3.99 -7.14 2.03
C SER A 74 -4.75 -8.05 3.01
N ARG A 75 -4.33 -9.33 3.13
CA ARG A 75 -4.89 -10.23 4.14
C ARG A 75 -4.98 -9.55 5.52
N GLY A 76 -6.08 -9.76 6.23
CA GLY A 76 -6.33 -9.15 7.53
C GLY A 76 -6.64 -7.66 7.53
N HIS A 77 -6.74 -7.00 6.38
CA HIS A 77 -7.07 -5.60 6.23
C HIS A 77 -8.32 -5.38 5.35
N GLY A 78 -8.99 -4.25 5.54
CA GLY A 78 -10.13 -3.83 4.73
C GLY A 78 -11.28 -4.83 4.79
N ASP A 79 -11.64 -5.34 3.62
CA ASP A 79 -12.70 -6.34 3.43
C ASP A 79 -12.12 -7.72 3.02
N SER A 80 -10.78 -7.87 2.99
CA SER A 80 -10.11 -9.15 2.74
C SER A 80 -10.20 -10.09 3.94
N ASP A 81 -10.10 -11.39 3.67
CA ASP A 81 -10.09 -12.41 4.70
C ASP A 81 -8.94 -12.23 5.68
N ARG A 82 -9.17 -12.67 6.91
CA ARG A 82 -8.16 -12.81 7.94
C ARG A 82 -7.45 -14.14 7.81
N SER A 83 -6.16 -14.17 8.13
CA SER A 83 -5.42 -15.43 8.19
C SER A 83 -5.93 -16.28 9.36
N PRO A 84 -6.33 -17.54 9.16
CA PRO A 84 -6.85 -18.40 10.23
C PRO A 84 -5.84 -18.65 11.35
N ASP A 85 -4.56 -18.69 11.02
CA ASP A 85 -3.43 -18.89 11.95
C ASP A 85 -2.74 -17.58 12.34
N ALA A 86 -3.32 -16.43 11.92
CA ALA A 86 -2.78 -15.09 12.10
C ALA A 86 -1.36 -14.91 11.50
N ASN A 87 -1.13 -15.49 10.34
CA ASN A 87 0.12 -15.35 9.59
C ASN A 87 0.06 -14.08 8.72
N TYR A 88 0.73 -13.01 9.18
CA TYR A 88 0.82 -11.71 8.53
C TYR A 88 2.25 -11.32 8.20
N THR A 89 3.12 -12.32 7.97
CA THR A 89 4.52 -12.10 7.57
C THR A 89 4.62 -11.50 6.16
N VAL A 90 5.74 -10.87 5.85
CA VAL A 90 6.01 -10.33 4.49
C VAL A 90 5.96 -11.47 3.45
N GLU A 91 6.41 -12.67 3.82
CA GLU A 91 6.36 -13.85 2.97
C GLU A 91 4.93 -14.27 2.61
N SER A 92 4.00 -14.25 3.58
CA SER A 92 2.60 -14.58 3.32
C SER A 92 1.90 -13.50 2.50
N LEU A 93 2.19 -12.21 2.76
CA LEU A 93 1.73 -11.08 1.93
C LEU A 93 2.29 -11.15 0.50
N CYS A 94 3.55 -11.58 0.36
CA CYS A 94 4.18 -11.80 -0.94
C CYS A 94 3.50 -12.94 -1.70
N ALA A 95 3.18 -14.05 -1.04
CA ALA A 95 2.46 -15.17 -1.65
C ALA A 95 1.08 -14.74 -2.18
N ASP A 96 0.34 -13.94 -1.40
CA ASP A 96 -0.93 -13.33 -1.85
C ASP A 96 -0.74 -12.45 -3.08
N THR A 97 0.24 -11.55 -3.00
CA THR A 97 0.52 -10.62 -4.11
C THR A 97 0.84 -11.37 -5.39
N ARG A 98 1.63 -12.45 -5.31
CA ARG A 98 1.93 -13.30 -6.47
C ARG A 98 0.67 -13.99 -7.02
N ALA A 99 -0.19 -14.52 -6.15
CA ALA A 99 -1.44 -15.13 -6.57
C ALA A 99 -2.36 -14.12 -7.29
N VAL A 100 -2.38 -12.85 -6.85
CA VAL A 100 -3.09 -11.77 -7.53
C VAL A 100 -2.44 -11.43 -8.88
N LEU A 101 -1.11 -11.31 -8.94
CA LEU A 101 -0.38 -11.06 -10.19
C LEU A 101 -0.64 -12.16 -11.22
N ASP A 102 -0.72 -13.42 -10.81
CA ASP A 102 -1.04 -14.55 -11.70
C ASP A 102 -2.46 -14.44 -12.26
N GLN A 103 -3.43 -13.99 -11.48
CA GLN A 103 -4.81 -13.76 -11.92
C GLN A 103 -4.94 -12.52 -12.81
N ILE A 104 -4.16 -11.46 -12.58
CA ILE A 104 -4.05 -10.32 -13.49
C ILE A 104 -3.50 -10.79 -14.85
N GLY A 105 -2.56 -11.73 -14.85
CA GLY A 105 -2.09 -12.45 -16.05
C GLY A 105 -1.30 -11.60 -17.06
N ARG A 106 -0.80 -10.40 -16.67
CA ARG A 106 -0.19 -9.40 -17.55
C ARG A 106 1.06 -8.78 -16.89
N PRO A 107 1.99 -8.18 -17.68
CA PRO A 107 3.03 -7.33 -17.13
C PRO A 107 2.41 -6.25 -16.24
N THR A 108 2.94 -6.09 -15.03
CA THR A 108 2.33 -5.24 -14.00
C THR A 108 3.37 -4.33 -13.37
N VAL A 109 3.01 -3.07 -13.16
CA VAL A 109 3.74 -2.14 -12.29
C VAL A 109 3.23 -2.34 -10.87
N LEU A 110 4.12 -2.61 -9.91
CA LEU A 110 3.79 -2.64 -8.50
C LEU A 110 4.01 -1.27 -7.87
N ILE A 111 3.05 -0.81 -7.09
CA ILE A 111 3.16 0.40 -6.25
C ILE A 111 2.89 -0.02 -4.82
N GLY A 112 3.86 0.11 -3.94
CA GLY A 112 3.71 -0.30 -2.55
C GLY A 112 4.11 0.78 -1.56
N ALA A 113 3.24 1.05 -0.57
CA ALA A 113 3.52 1.95 0.54
C ALA A 113 3.91 1.16 1.79
N SER A 114 4.99 1.55 2.46
CA SER A 114 5.40 0.93 3.74
C SER A 114 5.40 -0.61 3.65
N MET A 115 4.57 -1.31 4.46
CA MET A 115 4.36 -2.76 4.39
C MET A 115 4.15 -3.27 2.96
N GLY A 116 3.32 -2.56 2.17
CA GLY A 116 3.07 -2.91 0.78
C GLY A 116 4.29 -2.77 -0.12
N GLY A 117 5.21 -1.86 0.20
CA GLY A 117 6.47 -1.71 -0.53
C GLY A 117 7.47 -2.83 -0.22
N LEU A 118 7.60 -3.24 1.06
CA LEU A 118 8.42 -4.39 1.44
C LEU A 118 7.89 -5.68 0.78
N THR A 119 6.57 -5.85 0.79
CA THR A 119 5.90 -6.93 0.06
C THR A 119 6.20 -6.86 -1.43
N GLY A 120 6.15 -5.65 -2.02
CA GLY A 120 6.42 -5.40 -3.44
C GLY A 120 7.84 -5.77 -3.86
N ILE A 121 8.85 -5.47 -3.03
CA ILE A 121 10.24 -5.87 -3.29
C ILE A 121 10.35 -7.40 -3.42
N MET A 122 9.83 -8.13 -2.43
CA MET A 122 9.87 -9.58 -2.42
C MET A 122 9.05 -10.19 -3.56
N ALA A 123 7.84 -9.66 -3.80
CA ALA A 123 6.97 -10.14 -4.86
C ALA A 123 7.57 -9.91 -6.25
N ALA A 124 8.16 -8.73 -6.51
CA ALA A 124 8.82 -8.43 -7.77
C ALA A 124 10.02 -9.36 -8.02
N ARG A 125 10.84 -9.62 -6.99
CA ARG A 125 11.97 -10.54 -7.07
C ARG A 125 11.54 -11.96 -7.41
N GLN A 126 10.46 -12.46 -6.76
CA GLN A 126 9.97 -13.82 -6.94
C GLN A 126 9.16 -14.00 -8.23
N ALA A 127 8.41 -12.99 -8.67
CA ALA A 127 7.61 -13.06 -9.90
C ALA A 127 8.45 -12.87 -11.17
N GLY A 128 9.59 -12.19 -11.08
CA GLY A 128 10.51 -11.94 -12.18
C GLY A 128 10.10 -10.75 -13.07
N PRO A 129 11.03 -10.28 -13.93
CA PRO A 129 10.88 -9.07 -14.72
C PRO A 129 9.81 -9.14 -15.83
N GLU A 130 9.42 -10.33 -16.26
CA GLU A 130 8.34 -10.54 -17.24
C GLU A 130 6.96 -10.27 -16.61
N ARG A 131 6.82 -10.51 -15.31
CA ARG A 131 5.57 -10.33 -14.59
C ARG A 131 5.49 -8.96 -13.91
N VAL A 132 6.56 -8.51 -13.26
CA VAL A 132 6.67 -7.18 -12.66
C VAL A 132 7.68 -6.37 -13.43
N VAL A 133 7.20 -5.36 -14.14
CA VAL A 133 8.01 -4.56 -15.07
C VAL A 133 8.58 -3.28 -14.48
N ARG A 134 7.99 -2.78 -13.38
CA ARG A 134 8.46 -1.62 -12.59
C ARG A 134 8.01 -1.75 -11.15
N LEU A 135 8.73 -1.12 -10.24
CA LEU A 135 8.39 -1.06 -8.81
C LEU A 135 8.46 0.39 -8.31
N ILE A 136 7.39 0.85 -7.65
CA ILE A 136 7.37 2.13 -6.94
C ILE A 136 7.28 1.86 -5.45
N LEU A 137 8.27 2.32 -4.70
CA LEU A 137 8.36 2.27 -3.25
C LEU A 137 7.91 3.61 -2.67
N VAL A 138 6.84 3.62 -1.89
CA VAL A 138 6.31 4.84 -1.31
C VAL A 138 6.65 4.87 0.17
N ASP A 139 7.58 5.73 0.50
CA ASP A 139 8.08 6.02 1.84
C ASP A 139 8.50 4.75 2.60
N VAL A 140 9.29 3.91 1.96
CA VAL A 140 9.84 2.69 2.53
C VAL A 140 11.12 2.27 1.83
N VAL A 141 12.08 1.83 2.62
CA VAL A 141 13.28 1.07 2.22
C VAL A 141 13.42 -0.13 3.16
N PRO A 142 14.18 -1.19 2.80
CA PRO A 142 14.36 -2.35 3.67
C PRO A 142 14.87 -2.01 5.06
N ARG A 143 15.79 -1.06 5.17
CA ARG A 143 16.34 -0.56 6.44
C ARG A 143 15.69 0.78 6.81
N TYR A 144 14.66 0.74 7.60
CA TYR A 144 13.86 1.90 8.03
C TYR A 144 14.10 2.23 9.52
N GLU A 145 13.64 3.42 9.96
CA GLU A 145 13.81 3.91 11.32
C GLU A 145 12.88 3.15 12.30
N LYS A 146 13.50 2.54 13.33
CA LYS A 146 12.77 1.74 14.32
C LYS A 146 11.82 2.59 15.15
N ASP A 147 12.21 3.80 15.51
CA ASP A 147 11.40 4.69 16.35
C ASP A 147 10.12 5.14 15.63
N GLY A 148 10.21 5.48 14.35
CA GLY A 148 9.05 5.82 13.53
C GLY A 148 8.07 4.64 13.41
N SER A 149 8.58 3.45 13.14
CA SER A 149 7.75 2.24 13.05
C SER A 149 7.15 1.84 14.39
N ALA A 150 7.86 2.01 15.51
CA ALA A 150 7.35 1.75 16.86
C ALA A 150 6.18 2.69 17.18
N ARG A 151 6.28 3.99 16.85
CA ARG A 151 5.20 4.96 17.05
C ARG A 151 3.92 4.58 16.29
N ILE A 152 4.03 4.07 15.07
CA ILE A 152 2.89 3.55 14.30
C ILE A 152 2.24 2.37 15.05
N ARG A 153 3.04 1.39 15.48
CA ARG A 153 2.54 0.21 16.21
C ARG A 153 1.87 0.61 17.52
N ASP A 154 2.47 1.52 18.28
CA ASP A 154 1.94 2.01 19.55
C ASP A 154 0.58 2.70 19.35
N PHE A 155 0.44 3.52 18.31
CA PHE A 155 -0.84 4.13 17.95
C PHE A 155 -1.89 3.06 17.61
N MET A 156 -1.55 2.09 16.78
CA MET A 156 -2.46 1.01 16.42
C MET A 156 -2.85 0.18 17.65
N PHE A 157 -1.88 -0.19 18.47
CA PHE A 157 -2.08 -1.03 19.66
C PHE A 157 -2.91 -0.33 20.74
N SER A 158 -2.69 0.98 20.96
CA SER A 158 -3.44 1.76 21.97
C SER A 158 -4.94 1.83 21.70
N HIS A 159 -5.37 1.59 20.45
CA HIS A 159 -6.76 1.63 20.05
C HIS A 159 -7.32 0.28 19.61
N ILE A 160 -6.70 -0.82 20.03
CA ILE A 160 -7.10 -2.20 19.66
C ILE A 160 -8.50 -2.56 20.19
N HIS A 161 -8.93 -1.93 21.30
CA HIS A 161 -10.25 -2.13 21.92
C HIS A 161 -11.34 -1.24 21.32
N GLY A 162 -11.01 -0.52 20.24
CA GLY A 162 -11.95 0.33 19.50
C GLY A 162 -12.34 1.63 20.23
N PHE A 163 -13.26 2.36 19.61
CA PHE A 163 -13.71 3.69 19.99
C PHE A 163 -15.21 3.65 20.33
N GLU A 164 -15.65 4.55 21.22
CA GLU A 164 -17.07 4.70 21.57
C GLU A 164 -17.84 5.45 20.47
N SER A 165 -17.15 6.33 19.73
CA SER A 165 -17.74 7.11 18.66
C SER A 165 -16.75 7.37 17.51
N LEU A 166 -17.27 7.82 16.37
CA LEU A 166 -16.44 8.28 15.24
C LEU A 166 -15.66 9.53 15.59
N GLU A 167 -16.21 10.39 16.45
CA GLU A 167 -15.56 11.59 16.96
C GLU A 167 -14.31 11.23 17.76
N GLN A 168 -14.41 10.24 18.68
CA GLN A 168 -13.27 9.76 19.45
C GLN A 168 -12.16 9.20 18.51
N ALA A 169 -12.55 8.47 17.49
CA ALA A 169 -11.59 7.98 16.48
C ALA A 169 -10.94 9.14 15.72
N ALA A 170 -11.71 10.17 15.36
CA ALA A 170 -11.19 11.36 14.67
C ALA A 170 -10.20 12.14 15.53
N ASP A 171 -10.49 12.26 16.83
CA ASP A 171 -9.60 12.92 17.79
C ASP A 171 -8.29 12.16 17.97
N ALA A 172 -8.35 10.82 18.06
CA ALA A 172 -7.17 9.96 18.14
C ALA A 172 -6.29 10.08 16.89
N VAL A 173 -6.89 10.07 15.68
CA VAL A 173 -6.17 10.26 14.42
C VAL A 173 -5.55 11.66 14.34
N ALA A 174 -6.27 12.70 14.76
CA ALA A 174 -5.75 14.06 14.75
C ALA A 174 -4.57 14.25 15.74
N ALA A 175 -4.63 13.61 16.89
CA ALA A 175 -3.53 13.60 17.85
C ALA A 175 -2.28 12.86 17.30
N TYR A 176 -2.49 11.78 16.56
CA TYR A 176 -1.42 11.02 15.92
C TYR A 176 -0.78 11.76 14.73
N LEU A 177 -1.55 12.53 13.98
CA LEU A 177 -1.12 13.30 12.80
C LEU A 177 -1.27 14.80 13.00
N PRO A 178 -0.52 15.44 13.90
CA PRO A 178 -0.73 16.84 14.28
C PRO A 178 -0.47 17.84 13.15
N HIS A 179 0.26 17.42 12.11
CA HIS A 179 0.52 18.23 10.92
C HIS A 179 -0.66 18.25 9.93
N ARG A 180 -1.67 17.41 10.16
CA ARG A 180 -2.88 17.36 9.33
C ARG A 180 -4.06 18.05 10.02
N PRO A 181 -4.84 18.87 9.30
CA PRO A 181 -6.06 19.43 9.88
C PRO A 181 -7.02 18.28 10.20
N ARG A 182 -7.64 18.36 11.37
CA ARG A 182 -8.72 17.44 11.76
C ARG A 182 -9.84 17.51 10.71
N PRO A 183 -10.34 16.39 10.16
CA PRO A 183 -11.46 16.39 9.24
C PRO A 183 -12.70 17.09 9.86
N ARG A 184 -13.38 17.91 9.08
CA ARG A 184 -14.62 18.59 9.53
C ARG A 184 -15.74 17.62 9.89
N SER A 185 -15.76 16.44 9.28
CA SER A 185 -16.68 15.36 9.55
C SER A 185 -15.95 14.05 9.77
N PRO A 186 -16.22 13.28 10.83
CA PRO A 186 -15.62 11.99 11.09
C PRO A 186 -16.19 10.86 10.20
N GLU A 187 -17.25 11.12 9.42
CA GLU A 187 -17.91 10.15 8.55
C GLU A 187 -16.95 9.47 7.57
N GLY A 188 -15.92 10.19 7.10
CA GLY A 188 -14.88 9.65 6.25
C GLY A 188 -14.07 8.50 6.87
N LEU A 189 -14.08 8.36 8.20
CA LEU A 189 -13.41 7.26 8.90
C LEU A 189 -14.17 5.94 8.84
N LYS A 190 -15.45 5.93 8.44
CA LYS A 190 -16.23 4.70 8.29
C LYS A 190 -15.59 3.70 7.33
N LYS A 191 -14.83 4.17 6.34
CA LYS A 191 -14.06 3.31 5.43
C LYS A 191 -12.92 2.55 6.15
N ASN A 192 -12.43 3.12 7.26
CA ASN A 192 -11.33 2.55 8.05
C ASN A 192 -11.81 1.84 9.32
N LEU A 193 -13.10 1.90 9.62
CA LEU A 193 -13.68 1.38 10.86
C LEU A 193 -14.81 0.40 10.57
N ARG A 194 -15.08 -0.48 11.53
CA ARG A 194 -16.20 -1.43 11.52
C ARG A 194 -16.98 -1.28 12.83
N HIS A 195 -18.28 -1.02 12.72
CA HIS A 195 -19.16 -0.92 13.88
C HIS A 195 -19.60 -2.30 14.34
N ARG A 196 -19.29 -2.68 15.58
CA ARG A 196 -19.67 -3.96 16.19
C ARG A 196 -19.96 -3.75 17.68
N ASN A 197 -21.04 -4.33 18.18
CA ASN A 197 -21.40 -4.32 19.61
C ASN A 197 -21.38 -2.91 20.23
N GLY A 198 -21.89 -1.90 19.49
CA GLY A 198 -21.97 -0.52 19.97
C GLY A 198 -20.64 0.26 19.95
N ARG A 199 -19.58 -0.29 19.42
CA ARG A 199 -18.25 0.36 19.32
C ARG A 199 -17.72 0.32 17.90
N TRP A 200 -16.79 1.23 17.60
CA TRP A 200 -16.09 1.32 16.34
C TRP A 200 -14.68 0.72 16.48
N TYR A 201 -14.35 -0.29 15.65
CA TYR A 201 -13.05 -0.96 15.63
C TYR A 201 -12.35 -0.67 14.31
N TRP A 202 -11.01 -0.65 14.35
CA TRP A 202 -10.26 -0.67 13.10
C TRP A 202 -10.67 -1.87 12.24
N HIS A 203 -10.58 -1.70 10.91
CA HIS A 203 -10.95 -2.76 9.96
C HIS A 203 -9.98 -3.95 9.98
N TRP A 204 -8.72 -3.71 10.38
CA TRP A 204 -7.68 -4.73 10.36
C TRP A 204 -7.82 -5.75 11.50
N ASP A 205 -7.16 -6.93 11.33
CA ASP A 205 -7.16 -7.97 12.36
C ASP A 205 -6.24 -7.60 13.52
N PRO A 206 -6.73 -7.56 14.77
CA PRO A 206 -5.88 -7.33 15.94
C PRO A 206 -4.69 -8.31 16.05
N ALA A 207 -4.82 -9.52 15.54
CA ALA A 207 -3.74 -10.51 15.54
C ALA A 207 -2.52 -10.07 14.70
N PHE A 208 -2.69 -9.13 13.77
CA PHE A 208 -1.59 -8.48 13.06
C PHE A 208 -0.56 -7.82 14.01
N LEU A 209 -1.01 -7.34 15.18
CA LEU A 209 -0.14 -6.69 16.16
C LEU A 209 0.18 -7.55 17.40
N THR A 210 -0.67 -8.52 17.72
CA THR A 210 -0.63 -9.19 19.03
C THR A 210 0.09 -10.54 19.03
N LYS A 211 0.20 -11.18 17.87
CA LYS A 211 1.07 -12.36 17.77
C LYS A 211 2.53 -11.94 17.82
N PRO A 212 3.35 -12.56 18.67
CA PRO A 212 4.80 -12.42 18.59
C PRO A 212 5.27 -13.15 17.33
N ASN A 213 5.03 -12.57 16.18
CA ASN A 213 5.83 -12.87 15.03
C ASN A 213 7.21 -12.30 15.32
N GLU A 214 8.26 -13.06 15.14
CA GLU A 214 9.59 -12.51 14.89
C GLU A 214 9.38 -11.29 14.02
N ASP A 215 9.75 -10.12 14.52
CA ASP A 215 9.43 -8.77 13.99
C ASP A 215 8.85 -8.85 12.57
N PRO A 216 7.53 -8.60 12.35
CA PRO A 216 6.87 -8.86 11.05
C PRO A 216 7.54 -8.18 9.87
N PHE A 217 8.49 -7.30 10.15
CA PHE A 217 9.22 -6.50 9.19
C PHE A 217 10.65 -6.97 8.94
N VAL A 218 11.14 -8.07 9.55
CA VAL A 218 12.58 -8.28 9.49
C VAL A 218 13.08 -9.66 9.12
N ARG A 219 13.30 -9.76 7.87
CA ARG A 219 14.61 -10.15 7.35
C ARG A 219 15.12 -8.97 6.52
N VAL A 220 15.55 -7.89 7.17
CA VAL A 220 16.09 -6.69 6.50
C VAL A 220 17.11 -7.11 5.44
N GLU A 221 18.04 -7.97 5.78
CA GLU A 221 19.07 -8.47 4.85
C GLU A 221 18.49 -9.21 3.64
N SER A 222 17.45 -10.02 3.84
CA SER A 222 16.78 -10.71 2.72
C SER A 222 16.02 -9.74 1.80
N LEU A 223 15.41 -8.70 2.36
CA LEU A 223 14.73 -7.65 1.60
C LEU A 223 15.74 -6.75 0.86
N GLU A 224 16.86 -6.38 1.52
CA GLU A 224 17.95 -5.66 0.86
C GLU A 224 18.51 -6.46 -0.31
N GLN A 225 18.82 -7.73 -0.09
CA GLN A 225 19.31 -8.60 -1.13
C GLN A 225 18.30 -8.73 -2.29
N SER A 226 17.02 -8.88 -1.96
CA SER A 226 15.96 -8.91 -2.97
C SER A 226 15.90 -7.62 -3.81
N ALA A 227 16.05 -6.45 -3.18
CA ALA A 227 16.06 -5.17 -3.87
C ALA A 227 17.29 -5.01 -4.77
N ILE A 228 18.48 -5.44 -4.31
CA ILE A 228 19.74 -5.42 -5.08
C ILE A 228 19.65 -6.30 -6.33
N GLU A 229 18.98 -7.43 -6.23
CA GLU A 229 18.84 -8.40 -7.33
C GLU A 229 17.75 -8.02 -8.35
N LEU A 230 16.95 -6.99 -8.10
CA LEU A 230 15.96 -6.52 -9.07
C LEU A 230 16.65 -5.88 -10.28
N THR A 231 16.26 -6.31 -11.47
CA THR A 231 16.72 -5.77 -12.75
C THR A 231 15.73 -4.83 -13.42
N ILE A 232 14.58 -4.60 -12.77
CA ILE A 232 13.53 -3.71 -13.25
C ILE A 232 13.77 -2.27 -12.75
N PRO A 233 13.22 -1.24 -13.43
CA PRO A 233 13.24 0.12 -12.92
C PRO A 233 12.54 0.23 -11.56
N ILE A 234 13.18 0.93 -10.63
CA ILE A 234 12.65 1.20 -9.29
C ILE A 234 12.57 2.70 -9.08
N LEU A 235 11.46 3.18 -8.52
CA LEU A 235 11.30 4.55 -8.05
C LEU A 235 11.07 4.55 -6.55
N LEU A 236 11.91 5.24 -5.80
CA LEU A 236 11.70 5.55 -4.38
C LEU A 236 11.09 6.94 -4.26
N VAL A 237 9.90 7.03 -3.69
CA VAL A 237 9.22 8.29 -3.35
C VAL A 237 9.21 8.44 -1.85
N ARG A 238 9.81 9.51 -1.31
CA ARG A 238 9.86 9.80 0.13
C ARG A 238 9.09 11.09 0.46
N GLY A 239 8.34 11.09 1.53
CA GLY A 239 7.83 12.32 2.12
C GLY A 239 8.92 13.03 2.94
N LYS A 240 9.15 14.33 2.72
CA LYS A 240 10.19 15.10 3.44
C LYS A 240 9.99 15.09 4.96
N LEU A 241 8.76 14.96 5.42
CA LEU A 241 8.40 14.90 6.85
C LEU A 241 8.31 13.45 7.38
N SER A 242 8.83 12.47 6.62
CA SER A 242 8.84 11.08 7.07
C SER A 242 9.77 10.89 8.27
N ASP A 243 9.27 10.19 9.27
CA ASP A 243 10.01 9.73 10.44
C ASP A 243 10.33 8.22 10.40
N VAL A 244 9.93 7.56 9.31
CA VAL A 244 10.17 6.13 9.05
C VAL A 244 11.35 5.92 8.11
N VAL A 245 11.52 6.83 7.14
CA VAL A 245 12.62 6.79 6.17
C VAL A 245 13.46 8.04 6.31
N SER A 246 14.65 7.92 6.89
CA SER A 246 15.61 9.03 7.02
C SER A 246 16.33 9.29 5.69
N GLU A 247 17.00 10.46 5.60
CA GLU A 247 17.88 10.76 4.46
C GLU A 247 19.03 9.76 4.36
N ASP A 248 19.60 9.35 5.50
CA ASP A 248 20.68 8.35 5.55
C ASP A 248 20.21 7.00 5.04
N ALA A 249 18.98 6.58 5.39
CA ALA A 249 18.37 5.34 4.88
C ALA A 249 18.15 5.38 3.37
N VAL A 250 17.78 6.54 2.82
CA VAL A 250 17.68 6.76 1.37
C VAL A 250 19.04 6.63 0.70
N GLN A 251 20.07 7.29 1.24
CA GLN A 251 21.42 7.26 0.66
C GLN A 251 22.01 5.84 0.71
N ASP A 252 21.81 5.11 1.82
CA ASP A 252 22.24 3.71 1.94
C ASP A 252 21.53 2.82 0.89
N PHE A 253 20.22 3.01 0.71
CA PHE A 253 19.45 2.27 -0.30
C PHE A 253 19.93 2.57 -1.73
N LEU A 254 20.11 3.84 -2.10
CA LEU A 254 20.56 4.24 -3.43
C LEU A 254 22.01 3.79 -3.70
N ALA A 255 22.87 3.74 -2.68
CA ALA A 255 24.22 3.19 -2.82
C ALA A 255 24.19 1.69 -3.14
N LYS A 256 23.22 0.92 -2.62
CA LYS A 256 23.06 -0.51 -2.84
C LYS A 256 22.28 -0.83 -4.12
N VAL A 257 21.37 0.06 -4.52
CA VAL A 257 20.50 -0.09 -5.70
C VAL A 257 20.66 1.14 -6.60
N PRO A 258 21.82 1.32 -7.26
CA PRO A 258 22.15 2.56 -7.97
C PRO A 258 21.27 2.84 -9.20
N ALA A 259 20.52 1.84 -9.68
CA ALA A 259 19.53 1.99 -10.76
C ALA A 259 18.19 2.54 -10.25
N ALA A 260 17.98 2.70 -8.93
CA ALA A 260 16.76 3.27 -8.38
C ALA A 260 16.74 4.79 -8.57
N GLU A 261 15.62 5.30 -9.09
CA GLU A 261 15.32 6.73 -9.11
C GLU A 261 14.79 7.18 -7.75
N PHE A 262 15.04 8.43 -7.37
CA PHE A 262 14.57 8.98 -6.11
C PHE A 262 13.86 10.31 -6.30
N VAL A 263 12.72 10.47 -5.62
CA VAL A 263 11.96 11.72 -5.55
C VAL A 263 11.56 12.02 -4.11
N GLU A 264 11.86 13.24 -3.64
CA GLU A 264 11.40 13.72 -2.34
C GLU A 264 10.20 14.67 -2.53
N LEU A 265 9.11 14.43 -1.79
CA LEU A 265 7.90 15.24 -1.82
C LEU A 265 7.87 16.21 -0.65
N SER A 266 7.85 17.50 -0.96
CA SER A 266 7.71 18.55 0.04
C SER A 266 6.34 18.51 0.72
N GLY A 267 6.30 18.63 2.05
CA GLY A 267 5.06 18.70 2.83
C GLY A 267 4.35 17.36 3.05
N ALA A 268 4.87 16.25 2.52
CA ALA A 268 4.34 14.92 2.74
C ALA A 268 5.07 14.22 3.91
N GLY A 269 4.30 13.46 4.71
CA GLY A 269 4.82 12.55 5.75
C GLY A 269 4.77 11.09 5.29
N HIS A 270 4.88 10.15 6.25
CA HIS A 270 4.84 8.70 5.99
C HIS A 270 3.57 8.22 5.26
N THR A 271 2.50 8.99 5.28
CA THR A 271 1.23 8.66 4.63
C THR A 271 1.06 9.32 3.26
N ALA A 272 2.16 9.64 2.57
CA ALA A 272 2.18 10.34 1.27
C ALA A 272 1.22 9.73 0.22
N ALA A 273 1.05 8.40 0.22
CA ALA A 273 0.14 7.69 -0.68
C ALA A 273 -1.35 8.00 -0.43
N GLY A 274 -1.71 8.35 0.82
CA GLY A 274 -3.09 8.65 1.23
C GLY A 274 -3.39 10.15 1.29
N ASP A 275 -2.40 11.00 1.05
CA ASP A 275 -2.54 12.44 1.03
C ASP A 275 -3.10 12.90 -0.32
N ASP A 276 -3.86 13.97 -0.28
CA ASP A 276 -4.35 14.66 -1.49
C ASP A 276 -3.19 15.47 -2.11
N ASN A 277 -2.19 14.75 -2.62
CA ASN A 277 -0.94 15.30 -3.11
C ASN A 277 -0.83 15.12 -4.63
N ASP A 278 -1.09 16.20 -5.38
CA ASP A 278 -1.01 16.19 -6.84
C ASP A 278 0.42 15.85 -7.31
N ALA A 279 1.45 16.36 -6.62
CA ALA A 279 2.84 16.09 -6.97
C ALA A 279 3.20 14.59 -6.85
N PHE A 280 2.62 13.88 -5.89
CA PHE A 280 2.76 12.43 -5.81
C PHE A 280 2.17 11.75 -7.05
N SER A 281 0.95 12.15 -7.42
CA SER A 281 0.25 11.56 -8.56
C SER A 281 1.02 11.80 -9.88
N ASP A 282 1.54 13.00 -10.10
CA ASP A 282 2.30 13.35 -11.31
C ASP A 282 3.57 12.50 -11.45
N VAL A 283 4.33 12.33 -10.36
CA VAL A 283 5.55 11.51 -10.33
C VAL A 283 5.23 10.04 -10.62
N VAL A 284 4.16 9.51 -10.02
CA VAL A 284 3.73 8.12 -10.24
C VAL A 284 3.30 7.91 -11.69
N ILE A 285 2.48 8.82 -12.25
CA ILE A 285 2.02 8.72 -13.64
C ILE A 285 3.20 8.71 -14.60
N ASP A 286 4.11 9.68 -14.46
CA ASP A 286 5.28 9.78 -15.33
C ASP A 286 6.09 8.48 -15.32
N PHE A 287 6.37 7.91 -14.14
CA PHE A 287 7.13 6.66 -14.03
C PHE A 287 6.39 5.44 -14.54
N VAL A 288 5.08 5.36 -14.38
CA VAL A 288 4.26 4.24 -14.86
C VAL A 288 4.16 4.23 -16.39
N LEU A 289 4.12 5.41 -17.03
CA LEU A 289 3.88 5.57 -18.47
C LEU A 289 5.16 5.53 -19.33
N ARG A 290 6.36 5.61 -18.72
CA ARG A 290 7.64 5.41 -19.45
C ARG A 290 7.75 3.95 -19.93
#